data_6595fe420887d1465880b97d7136c8db
#
_entry.id   6595fe420887d1465880b97d7136c8db
#
_cell.length_a   1.000
_cell.length_b   1.000
_cell.length_c   1.000
_cell.angle_alpha   90.00
_cell.angle_beta   90.00
_cell.angle_gamma   90.00
#
_symmetry.space_group_name_H-M   'P 1'
#
loop_
_entity.id
_entity.type
_entity.pdbx_description
1 polymer ?
#
loop_
_entity_poly.entity_id
_entity_poly.type
_entity_poly.pdbx_seq_one_letter_code
_entity_poly.pdbx_strand_id
1 'polypeptide(L)'
;MSTNKITFRHIEDHLKAMVMQNRGGQKVIERILMAYGFKSRQAFCNHLGISQSTMANRYARDTFPADWVVICSMETGASIEWLAFGLDAEEGVPVPSPERHAEKQSADEFCNEVHTPTIKFDNENHMDFTRGGKAAIERIVKAYGYKTRQALADHLGISKSTLATRYMRDIFPADWIIQCCLETGVSLEWLSFGKGHSYQTKLSGLLTLDCYDLRDGKLTDQRELIVSSEILPQNLKHPYIVNSANDSYIISKEEYLSDGLWLVSINGEFTFRDIFKLPNNRIRVENTKYSFECDKEDLEFNNKVKGIIRKRV
;
A
#
# COMPACT_ATOMS: atom_id res chain seq x y z
N MET A 1 -14.80 27.09 16.04
CA MET A 1 -14.30 25.74 16.32
C MET A 1 -14.95 24.79 15.31
N SER A 2 -14.22 24.45 14.26
CA SER A 2 -14.73 23.57 13.19
C SER A 2 -14.66 22.14 13.68
N THR A 3 -15.80 21.52 13.91
CA THR A 3 -15.90 20.08 14.17
C THR A 3 -15.65 19.34 12.87
N ASN A 4 -14.43 18.80 12.71
CA ASN A 4 -14.16 17.84 11.65
C ASN A 4 -15.11 16.64 11.85
N LYS A 5 -16.18 16.58 11.04
CA LYS A 5 -16.99 15.38 10.92
C LYS A 5 -16.12 14.29 10.30
N ILE A 6 -15.77 13.28 11.09
CA ILE A 6 -15.13 12.06 10.58
C ILE A 6 -16.16 11.43 9.63
N THR A 7 -15.85 11.42 8.34
CA THR A 7 -16.69 10.76 7.34
C THR A 7 -16.22 9.31 7.28
N PHE A 8 -17.04 8.40 7.80
CA PHE A 8 -16.77 6.96 7.72
C PHE A 8 -16.94 6.48 6.26
N ARG A 9 -16.10 5.52 5.85
CA ARG A 9 -16.28 4.86 4.57
C ARG A 9 -17.54 4.00 4.63
N HIS A 10 -18.33 4.07 3.57
CA HIS A 10 -19.47 3.17 3.43
C HIS A 10 -18.94 1.78 3.05
N ILE A 11 -19.06 0.84 4.00
CA ILE A 11 -18.89 -0.59 3.74
C ILE A 11 -20.26 -1.15 3.46
N GLU A 12 -20.42 -1.90 2.37
CA GLU A 12 -21.68 -2.54 2.03
C GLU A 12 -22.18 -3.42 3.20
N ASP A 13 -23.47 -3.34 3.51
CA ASP A 13 -24.04 -4.00 4.68
C ASP A 13 -23.83 -5.52 4.70
N HIS A 14 -23.75 -6.15 3.51
CA HIS A 14 -23.48 -7.59 3.43
C HIS A 14 -22.03 -7.95 3.85
N LEU A 15 -21.04 -7.09 3.61
CA LEU A 15 -19.64 -7.29 4.02
C LEU A 15 -19.49 -7.12 5.54
N LYS A 16 -20.19 -6.13 6.11
CA LYS A 16 -20.29 -5.99 7.58
C LYS A 16 -20.90 -7.23 8.19
N ALA A 17 -21.99 -7.74 7.58
CA ALA A 17 -22.67 -8.92 8.06
C ALA A 17 -21.77 -10.17 8.05
N MET A 18 -20.88 -10.33 7.06
CA MET A 18 -19.94 -11.46 7.02
C MET A 18 -19.02 -11.47 8.23
N VAL A 19 -18.42 -10.34 8.58
CA VAL A 19 -17.51 -10.21 9.73
C VAL A 19 -18.27 -10.36 11.05
N MET A 20 -19.37 -9.62 11.20
CA MET A 20 -20.13 -9.56 12.46
C MET A 20 -21.00 -10.81 12.71
N GLN A 21 -21.49 -11.47 11.66
CA GLN A 21 -22.25 -12.72 11.76
C GLN A 21 -21.36 -13.95 11.69
N ASN A 22 -20.06 -13.77 11.59
CA ASN A 22 -19.06 -14.85 11.66
C ASN A 22 -19.22 -15.89 10.54
N ARG A 23 -19.41 -15.45 9.28
CA ARG A 23 -19.63 -16.29 8.09
C ARG A 23 -18.60 -16.05 7.01
N GLY A 24 -18.51 -16.96 6.04
CA GLY A 24 -17.62 -16.85 4.87
C GLY A 24 -16.16 -17.25 5.15
N GLY A 25 -15.94 -18.00 6.24
CA GLY A 25 -14.59 -18.35 6.69
C GLY A 25 -13.82 -19.27 5.74
N GLN A 26 -14.50 -20.13 4.96
CA GLN A 26 -13.80 -21.01 4.01
C GLN A 26 -12.99 -20.22 2.99
N LYS A 27 -13.63 -19.25 2.33
CA LYS A 27 -12.96 -18.38 1.33
C LYS A 27 -11.85 -17.52 1.96
N VAL A 28 -12.07 -17.04 3.18
CA VAL A 28 -11.07 -16.28 3.92
C VAL A 28 -9.84 -17.14 4.23
N ILE A 29 -10.05 -18.38 4.71
CA ILE A 29 -8.96 -19.33 4.99
C ILE A 29 -8.16 -19.63 3.71
N GLU A 30 -8.82 -19.79 2.57
CA GLU A 30 -8.13 -20.03 1.29
C GLU A 30 -7.28 -18.81 0.88
N ARG A 31 -7.79 -17.59 1.03
CA ARG A 31 -7.00 -16.37 0.78
C ARG A 31 -5.82 -16.22 1.75
N ILE A 32 -6.00 -16.56 3.02
CA ILE A 32 -4.91 -16.59 3.99
C ILE A 32 -3.81 -17.56 3.55
N LEU A 33 -4.16 -18.78 3.12
CA LEU A 33 -3.18 -19.74 2.60
C LEU A 33 -2.43 -19.18 1.39
N MET A 34 -3.13 -18.52 0.47
CA MET A 34 -2.52 -17.85 -0.68
C MET A 34 -1.56 -16.74 -0.27
N ALA A 35 -1.96 -15.88 0.68
CA ALA A 35 -1.11 -14.79 1.18
C ALA A 35 0.22 -15.27 1.76
N TYR A 36 0.20 -16.39 2.48
CA TYR A 36 1.42 -17.01 3.00
C TYR A 36 2.17 -17.90 1.98
N GLY A 37 1.59 -18.18 0.82
CA GLY A 37 2.13 -19.17 -0.13
C GLY A 37 2.09 -20.60 0.36
N PHE A 38 1.22 -20.93 1.33
CA PHE A 38 1.11 -22.28 1.86
C PHE A 38 0.34 -23.22 0.92
N LYS A 39 0.91 -24.38 0.62
CA LYS A 39 0.29 -25.41 -0.23
C LYS A 39 -0.74 -26.27 0.51
N SER A 40 -0.82 -26.16 1.84
CA SER A 40 -1.74 -26.99 2.64
C SER A 40 -2.18 -26.29 3.92
N ARG A 41 -3.38 -26.62 4.40
CA ARG A 41 -3.89 -26.16 5.70
C ARG A 41 -3.05 -26.62 6.87
N GLN A 42 -2.36 -27.78 6.73
CA GLN A 42 -1.44 -28.29 7.74
C GLN A 42 -0.24 -27.35 7.94
N ALA A 43 0.31 -26.80 6.85
CA ALA A 43 1.43 -25.85 6.96
C ALA A 43 1.01 -24.59 7.75
N PHE A 44 -0.20 -24.10 7.52
CA PHE A 44 -0.75 -22.98 8.28
C PHE A 44 -1.02 -23.34 9.74
N CYS A 45 -1.54 -24.54 10.03
CA CYS A 45 -1.71 -25.01 11.41
C CYS A 45 -0.38 -25.03 12.15
N ASN A 46 0.67 -25.55 11.51
CA ASN A 46 2.02 -25.57 12.10
C ASN A 46 2.59 -24.17 12.33
N HIS A 47 2.36 -23.24 11.39
CA HIS A 47 2.81 -21.86 11.49
C HIS A 47 2.18 -21.13 12.68
N LEU A 48 0.87 -21.27 12.85
CA LEU A 48 0.15 -20.63 13.97
C LEU A 48 0.16 -21.42 15.28
N GLY A 49 0.72 -22.64 15.31
CA GLY A 49 0.68 -23.50 16.49
C GLY A 49 -0.74 -23.97 16.88
N ILE A 50 -1.68 -24.03 15.89
CA ILE A 50 -3.06 -24.46 16.13
C ILE A 50 -3.28 -25.92 15.75
N SER A 51 -4.26 -26.57 16.39
CA SER A 51 -4.60 -27.95 16.06
C SER A 51 -5.31 -28.08 14.72
N GLN A 52 -5.11 -29.19 14.01
CA GLN A 52 -5.86 -29.50 12.79
C GLN A 52 -7.38 -29.54 13.04
N SER A 53 -7.81 -29.97 14.22
CA SER A 53 -9.23 -29.98 14.60
C SER A 53 -9.82 -28.58 14.72
N THR A 54 -9.04 -27.60 15.20
CA THR A 54 -9.45 -26.19 15.25
C THR A 54 -9.67 -25.65 13.83
N MET A 55 -8.72 -25.92 12.92
CA MET A 55 -8.83 -25.55 11.51
C MET A 55 -10.05 -26.22 10.86
N ALA A 56 -10.18 -27.54 11.00
CA ALA A 56 -11.27 -28.31 10.40
C ALA A 56 -12.63 -27.83 10.88
N ASN A 57 -12.78 -27.57 12.18
CA ASN A 57 -14.03 -27.08 12.76
C ASN A 57 -14.41 -25.69 12.25
N ARG A 58 -13.45 -24.74 12.17
CA ARG A 58 -13.73 -23.39 11.61
C ARG A 58 -14.09 -23.48 10.12
N TYR A 59 -13.38 -24.31 9.36
CA TYR A 59 -13.64 -24.50 7.94
C TYR A 59 -15.02 -25.15 7.70
N ALA A 60 -15.34 -26.22 8.42
CA ALA A 60 -16.61 -26.92 8.28
C ALA A 60 -17.82 -26.05 8.67
N ARG A 61 -17.67 -25.19 9.67
CA ARG A 61 -18.72 -24.26 10.13
C ARG A 61 -18.77 -22.95 9.35
N ASP A 62 -17.88 -22.79 8.37
CA ASP A 62 -17.71 -21.54 7.60
C ASP A 62 -17.52 -20.31 8.50
N THR A 63 -16.85 -20.48 9.65
CA THR A 63 -16.66 -19.46 10.66
C THR A 63 -15.60 -18.44 10.21
N PHE A 64 -15.95 -17.14 10.20
CA PHE A 64 -15.02 -16.08 9.82
C PHE A 64 -13.84 -16.00 10.81
N PRO A 65 -12.58 -16.18 10.36
CA PRO A 65 -11.43 -16.24 11.25
C PRO A 65 -10.80 -14.85 11.44
N ALA A 66 -11.49 -13.94 12.15
CA ALA A 66 -11.05 -12.57 12.31
C ALA A 66 -9.65 -12.44 12.92
N ASP A 67 -9.33 -13.30 13.90
CA ASP A 67 -8.00 -13.40 14.51
C ASP A 67 -6.93 -13.77 13.48
N TRP A 68 -7.18 -14.74 12.61
CA TRP A 68 -6.24 -15.16 11.56
C TRP A 68 -6.09 -14.11 10.45
N VAL A 69 -7.15 -13.36 10.14
CA VAL A 69 -7.08 -12.23 9.19
C VAL A 69 -6.15 -11.15 9.71
N VAL A 70 -6.28 -10.80 10.99
CA VAL A 70 -5.40 -9.80 11.63
C VAL A 70 -3.94 -10.25 11.59
N ILE A 71 -3.66 -11.50 12.01
CA ILE A 71 -2.29 -12.06 11.98
C ILE A 71 -1.74 -12.04 10.55
N CYS A 72 -2.48 -12.62 9.61
CA CYS A 72 -2.04 -12.73 8.22
C CYS A 72 -1.74 -11.36 7.60
N SER A 73 -2.63 -10.39 7.80
CA SER A 73 -2.41 -9.03 7.30
C SER A 73 -1.13 -8.41 7.86
N MET A 74 -0.85 -8.62 9.15
CA MET A 74 0.34 -8.07 9.80
C MET A 74 1.64 -8.78 9.38
N GLU A 75 1.60 -10.09 9.18
CA GLU A 75 2.79 -10.88 8.81
C GLU A 75 3.12 -10.82 7.32
N THR A 76 2.10 -10.75 6.45
CA THR A 76 2.29 -10.81 5.00
C THR A 76 2.17 -9.44 4.32
N GLY A 77 1.59 -8.44 4.99
CA GLY A 77 1.23 -7.16 4.38
C GLY A 77 -0.01 -7.22 3.48
N ALA A 78 -0.69 -8.37 3.38
CA ALA A 78 -1.91 -8.49 2.59
C ALA A 78 -3.02 -7.59 3.15
N SER A 79 -3.78 -6.92 2.27
CA SER A 79 -4.83 -6.01 2.70
C SER A 79 -5.99 -6.76 3.38
N ILE A 80 -6.60 -6.11 4.38
CA ILE A 80 -7.78 -6.67 5.07
C ILE A 80 -8.95 -6.84 4.10
N GLU A 81 -9.13 -5.88 3.18
CA GLU A 81 -10.17 -5.90 2.17
C GLU A 81 -10.06 -7.15 1.28
N TRP A 82 -8.85 -7.46 0.84
CA TRP A 82 -8.62 -8.67 0.05
C TRP A 82 -8.77 -9.95 0.88
N LEU A 83 -8.16 -10.00 2.06
CA LEU A 83 -8.25 -11.17 2.93
C LEU A 83 -9.69 -11.48 3.33
N ALA A 84 -10.43 -10.47 3.79
CA ALA A 84 -11.79 -10.65 4.28
C ALA A 84 -12.81 -10.86 3.15
N PHE A 85 -12.71 -10.09 2.06
CA PHE A 85 -13.76 -10.02 1.05
C PHE A 85 -13.34 -10.45 -0.35
N GLY A 86 -12.02 -10.56 -0.63
CA GLY A 86 -11.49 -10.83 -1.96
C GLY A 86 -11.59 -9.61 -2.87
N LEU A 87 -11.72 -8.41 -2.31
CA LEU A 87 -11.70 -7.17 -3.06
C LEU A 87 -10.24 -6.81 -3.34
N ASP A 88 -9.89 -6.67 -4.60
CA ASP A 88 -8.58 -6.17 -4.98
C ASP A 88 -8.46 -4.73 -4.49
N ALA A 89 -7.39 -4.42 -3.77
CA ALA A 89 -6.99 -3.04 -3.59
C ALA A 89 -6.70 -2.50 -5.00
N GLU A 90 -7.37 -1.41 -5.39
CA GLU A 90 -7.13 -0.73 -6.67
C GLU A 90 -5.63 -0.73 -6.97
N GLU A 91 -5.25 -1.35 -8.07
CA GLU A 91 -3.94 -1.55 -8.69
C GLU A 91 -2.73 -1.01 -7.91
N GLY A 92 -2.00 -1.85 -7.20
CA GLY A 92 -0.74 -1.43 -6.57
C GLY A 92 -0.03 -2.42 -5.65
N VAL A 93 -0.61 -3.56 -5.31
CA VAL A 93 0.11 -4.61 -4.58
C VAL A 93 0.15 -5.86 -5.45
N PRO A 94 1.34 -6.46 -5.70
CA PRO A 94 1.43 -7.71 -6.46
C PRO A 94 0.67 -8.80 -5.70
N VAL A 95 -0.51 -9.16 -6.18
CA VAL A 95 -1.15 -10.43 -5.84
C VAL A 95 -0.23 -11.50 -6.44
N PRO A 96 0.25 -12.50 -5.69
CA PRO A 96 0.92 -13.63 -6.28
C PRO A 96 -0.08 -14.34 -7.20
N SER A 97 -0.02 -14.08 -8.50
CA SER A 97 -0.83 -14.76 -9.50
C SER A 97 -0.42 -16.23 -9.51
N PRO A 98 -1.35 -17.17 -9.42
CA PRO A 98 -1.05 -18.55 -9.76
C PRO A 98 -0.91 -18.61 -11.27
N GLU A 99 0.33 -18.47 -11.79
CA GLU A 99 0.62 -18.76 -13.18
C GLU A 99 0.25 -20.20 -13.49
N ARG A 100 -0.62 -20.35 -14.48
CA ARG A 100 -0.94 -21.59 -15.13
C ARG A 100 0.32 -22.10 -15.83
N HIS A 101 1.01 -23.06 -15.23
CA HIS A 101 1.91 -23.96 -15.95
C HIS A 101 1.46 -25.38 -15.72
N ALA A 102 0.59 -25.83 -16.65
CA ALA A 102 0.51 -27.21 -17.01
C ALA A 102 1.50 -27.40 -18.17
N GLU A 103 2.74 -27.79 -17.85
CA GLU A 103 3.54 -28.60 -18.77
C GLU A 103 4.61 -29.34 -17.97
N LYS A 104 4.61 -30.64 -18.17
CA LYS A 104 5.55 -31.62 -17.63
C LYS A 104 6.94 -31.35 -18.20
N GLN A 105 7.94 -31.21 -17.36
CA GLN A 105 9.29 -31.70 -17.65
C GLN A 105 10.12 -31.92 -16.38
N SER A 106 10.70 -33.06 -16.35
CA SER A 106 11.75 -33.72 -15.56
C SER A 106 12.64 -32.84 -14.64
N ALA A 107 12.95 -33.49 -13.52
CA ALA A 107 13.94 -33.14 -12.51
C ALA A 107 15.29 -32.73 -13.08
N ASP A 108 15.86 -31.70 -12.54
CA ASP A 108 17.17 -31.58 -11.89
C ASP A 108 17.70 -30.12 -11.97
N GLU A 109 18.20 -29.70 -10.81
CA GLU A 109 19.18 -28.60 -10.60
C GLU A 109 18.86 -27.18 -11.12
N PHE A 110 18.58 -26.26 -10.21
CA PHE A 110 19.42 -25.11 -9.85
C PHE A 110 18.71 -24.24 -8.81
N CYS A 111 19.25 -24.23 -7.59
CA CYS A 111 18.94 -23.21 -6.59
C CYS A 111 19.44 -21.86 -7.08
N ASN A 112 18.55 -20.90 -7.30
CA ASN A 112 18.88 -19.49 -7.25
C ASN A 112 17.86 -18.76 -6.38
N GLU A 113 18.37 -18.25 -5.28
CA GLU A 113 17.66 -17.52 -4.24
C GLU A 113 17.10 -16.21 -4.79
N VAL A 114 15.79 -16.12 -4.93
CA VAL A 114 15.10 -14.85 -5.03
C VAL A 114 14.87 -14.36 -3.59
N HIS A 115 15.67 -13.42 -3.16
CA HIS A 115 15.50 -12.73 -1.89
C HIS A 115 14.22 -11.87 -1.94
N THR A 116 13.10 -12.44 -1.52
CA THR A 116 12.02 -11.67 -0.93
C THR A 116 12.48 -11.26 0.48
N PRO A 117 12.33 -10.00 0.90
CA PRO A 117 12.67 -9.61 2.27
C PRO A 117 11.67 -10.26 3.21
N THR A 118 12.03 -11.43 3.72
CA THR A 118 11.32 -12.07 4.83
C THR A 118 11.63 -11.22 6.05
N ILE A 119 10.68 -10.40 6.49
CA ILE A 119 10.74 -9.79 7.81
C ILE A 119 10.67 -10.95 8.79
N LYS A 120 11.83 -11.36 9.30
CA LYS A 120 11.91 -12.32 10.42
C LYS A 120 11.38 -11.60 11.64
N PHE A 121 10.13 -11.88 11.99
CA PHE A 121 9.67 -11.61 13.35
C PHE A 121 10.37 -12.62 14.26
N ASP A 122 11.17 -12.13 15.18
CA ASP A 122 11.77 -12.95 16.22
C ASP A 122 10.67 -13.73 16.94
N ASN A 123 10.90 -15.02 17.15
CA ASN A 123 9.97 -16.00 17.74
C ASN A 123 9.46 -15.67 19.16
N GLU A 124 9.78 -14.49 19.69
CA GLU A 124 9.34 -14.03 21.02
C GLU A 124 8.03 -13.25 21.03
N ASN A 125 7.44 -12.94 19.86
CA ASN A 125 6.17 -12.20 19.74
C ASN A 125 5.05 -13.05 19.14
N HIS A 126 4.77 -14.21 19.73
CA HIS A 126 3.51 -14.90 19.45
C HIS A 126 2.38 -13.98 19.89
N MET A 127 1.57 -13.48 18.93
CA MET A 127 0.45 -12.58 19.22
C MET A 127 -0.57 -13.29 20.11
N ASP A 128 -0.62 -12.87 21.38
CA ASP A 128 -1.58 -13.41 22.35
C ASP A 128 -2.91 -12.67 22.23
N PHE A 129 -3.82 -13.23 21.42
CA PHE A 129 -5.19 -12.71 21.26
C PHE A 129 -6.12 -13.00 22.45
N THR A 130 -5.62 -13.63 23.51
CA THR A 130 -6.37 -13.86 24.74
C THR A 130 -6.40 -12.65 25.66
N ARG A 131 -5.52 -11.66 25.41
CA ARG A 131 -5.32 -10.45 26.23
C ARG A 131 -5.28 -9.19 25.38
N GLY A 132 -5.33 -8.03 26.03
CA GLY A 132 -5.20 -6.72 25.36
C GLY A 132 -6.53 -6.16 24.80
N GLY A 133 -7.64 -6.81 25.06
CA GLY A 133 -8.96 -6.40 24.58
C GLY A 133 -9.42 -5.05 25.14
N LYS A 134 -9.13 -4.75 26.42
CA LYS A 134 -9.46 -3.44 27.01
C LYS A 134 -8.79 -2.31 26.26
N ALA A 135 -7.48 -2.41 26.05
CA ALA A 135 -6.69 -1.39 25.37
C ALA A 135 -7.13 -1.22 23.89
N ALA A 136 -7.41 -2.33 23.20
CA ALA A 136 -7.91 -2.32 21.84
C ALA A 136 -9.30 -1.66 21.74
N ILE A 137 -10.24 -1.98 22.64
CA ILE A 137 -11.57 -1.37 22.69
C ILE A 137 -11.48 0.15 22.92
N GLU A 138 -10.61 0.61 23.81
CA GLU A 138 -10.41 2.06 24.01
C GLU A 138 -9.84 2.75 22.77
N ARG A 139 -8.92 2.09 22.03
CA ARG A 139 -8.43 2.61 20.75
C ARG A 139 -9.52 2.66 19.68
N ILE A 140 -10.39 1.66 19.61
CA ILE A 140 -11.55 1.65 18.70
C ILE A 140 -12.49 2.82 19.02
N VAL A 141 -12.83 3.04 20.32
CA VAL A 141 -13.66 4.19 20.75
C VAL A 141 -13.03 5.51 20.29
N LYS A 142 -11.71 5.64 20.47
CA LYS A 142 -10.94 6.82 20.04
C LYS A 142 -10.93 6.98 18.51
N ALA A 143 -10.75 5.89 17.76
CA ALA A 143 -10.71 5.90 16.29
C ALA A 143 -12.03 6.39 15.68
N TYR A 144 -13.16 5.98 16.26
CA TYR A 144 -14.48 6.49 15.86
C TYR A 144 -14.81 7.89 16.40
N GLY A 145 -13.98 8.44 17.28
CA GLY A 145 -14.25 9.74 17.92
C GLY A 145 -15.39 9.71 18.96
N TYR A 146 -15.74 8.54 19.45
CA TYR A 146 -16.81 8.41 20.45
C TYR A 146 -16.35 8.82 21.85
N LYS A 147 -17.27 9.40 22.62
CA LYS A 147 -17.00 9.78 24.02
C LYS A 147 -17.25 8.63 25.00
N THR A 148 -18.00 7.61 24.60
CA THR A 148 -18.41 6.51 25.47
C THR A 148 -18.38 5.18 24.75
N ARG A 149 -18.11 4.10 25.49
CA ARG A 149 -18.22 2.73 25.00
C ARG A 149 -19.64 2.33 24.60
N GLN A 150 -20.66 3.01 25.18
CA GLN A 150 -22.04 2.81 24.77
C GLN A 150 -22.27 3.21 23.31
N ALA A 151 -21.72 4.37 22.88
CA ALA A 151 -21.82 4.80 21.49
C ALA A 151 -21.17 3.81 20.53
N LEU A 152 -20.05 3.16 20.96
CA LEU A 152 -19.44 2.08 20.20
C LEU A 152 -20.36 0.84 20.10
N ALA A 153 -21.00 0.43 21.20
CA ALA A 153 -21.94 -0.71 21.19
C ALA A 153 -23.11 -0.47 20.24
N ASP A 154 -23.68 0.73 20.29
CA ASP A 154 -24.78 1.15 19.42
C ASP A 154 -24.36 1.17 17.93
N HIS A 155 -23.14 1.67 17.64
CA HIS A 155 -22.58 1.67 16.29
C HIS A 155 -22.35 0.27 15.73
N LEU A 156 -21.77 -0.63 16.55
CA LEU A 156 -21.50 -2.02 16.16
C LEU A 156 -22.75 -2.90 16.14
N GLY A 157 -23.91 -2.41 16.59
CA GLY A 157 -25.16 -3.17 16.69
C GLY A 157 -25.09 -4.30 17.71
N ILE A 158 -24.25 -4.16 18.76
CA ILE A 158 -24.07 -5.18 19.81
C ILE A 158 -24.71 -4.74 21.13
N SER A 159 -25.02 -5.73 21.98
CA SER A 159 -25.56 -5.42 23.31
C SER A 159 -24.50 -4.82 24.23
N LYS A 160 -24.93 -3.96 25.17
CA LYS A 160 -24.03 -3.42 26.22
C LYS A 160 -23.37 -4.53 27.03
N SER A 161 -24.06 -5.63 27.26
CA SER A 161 -23.53 -6.78 27.99
C SER A 161 -22.45 -7.50 27.21
N THR A 162 -22.56 -7.62 25.88
CA THR A 162 -21.53 -8.19 25.02
C THR A 162 -20.24 -7.38 25.09
N LEU A 163 -20.34 -6.04 24.95
CA LEU A 163 -19.17 -5.16 25.04
C LEU A 163 -18.57 -5.22 26.45
N ALA A 164 -19.40 -5.12 27.50
CA ALA A 164 -18.93 -5.17 28.89
C ALA A 164 -18.22 -6.50 29.19
N THR A 165 -18.76 -7.63 28.73
CA THR A 165 -18.16 -8.95 28.93
C THR A 165 -16.79 -9.06 28.25
N ARG A 166 -16.66 -8.65 26.98
CA ARG A 166 -15.36 -8.64 26.28
C ARG A 166 -14.35 -7.72 26.99
N TYR A 167 -14.82 -6.53 27.39
CA TYR A 167 -13.97 -5.57 28.12
C TYR A 167 -13.48 -6.12 29.46
N MET A 168 -14.40 -6.66 30.28
CA MET A 168 -14.04 -7.20 31.61
C MET A 168 -13.13 -8.41 31.53
N ARG A 169 -13.34 -9.29 30.55
CA ARG A 169 -12.52 -10.48 30.33
C ARG A 169 -11.25 -10.22 29.53
N ASP A 170 -11.02 -8.97 29.14
CA ASP A 170 -9.87 -8.55 28.32
C ASP A 170 -9.74 -9.31 26.98
N ILE A 171 -10.87 -9.77 26.40
CA ILE A 171 -10.90 -10.53 25.14
C ILE A 171 -10.60 -9.61 23.98
N PHE A 172 -9.60 -9.97 23.17
CA PHE A 172 -9.20 -9.22 21.97
C PHE A 172 -10.32 -9.19 20.92
N PRO A 173 -10.78 -7.99 20.48
CA PRO A 173 -11.93 -7.85 19.61
C PRO A 173 -11.53 -7.79 18.13
N ALA A 174 -10.95 -8.87 17.58
CA ALA A 174 -10.42 -8.89 16.21
C ALA A 174 -11.48 -8.51 15.15
N ASP A 175 -12.73 -8.96 15.34
CA ASP A 175 -13.87 -8.62 14.49
C ASP A 175 -14.18 -7.11 14.50
N TRP A 176 -14.17 -6.47 15.66
CA TRP A 176 -14.40 -5.02 15.79
C TRP A 176 -13.21 -4.20 15.27
N ILE A 177 -11.99 -4.71 15.41
CA ILE A 177 -10.78 -4.10 14.86
C ILE A 177 -10.84 -4.08 13.33
N ILE A 178 -11.18 -5.20 12.70
CA ILE A 178 -11.34 -5.27 11.23
C ILE A 178 -12.39 -4.26 10.76
N GLN A 179 -13.57 -4.25 11.39
CA GLN A 179 -14.62 -3.29 11.02
C GLN A 179 -14.15 -1.85 11.19
N CYS A 180 -13.53 -1.51 12.32
CA CYS A 180 -13.01 -0.18 12.58
C CYS A 180 -11.94 0.23 11.56
N CYS A 181 -11.02 -0.66 11.24
CA CYS A 181 -9.98 -0.43 10.23
C CYS A 181 -10.59 -0.09 8.86
N LEU A 182 -11.56 -0.88 8.43
CA LEU A 182 -12.26 -0.70 7.15
C LEU A 182 -13.07 0.61 7.10
N GLU A 183 -13.79 0.95 8.17
CA GLU A 183 -14.67 2.13 8.22
C GLU A 183 -13.89 3.44 8.39
N THR A 184 -12.82 3.42 9.20
CA THR A 184 -12.10 4.64 9.58
C THR A 184 -10.80 4.85 8.83
N GLY A 185 -10.23 3.78 8.23
CA GLY A 185 -8.88 3.80 7.65
C GLY A 185 -7.77 3.91 8.69
N VAL A 186 -8.07 3.67 9.97
CA VAL A 186 -7.07 3.65 11.05
C VAL A 186 -6.23 2.39 10.94
N SER A 187 -4.93 2.51 11.23
CA SER A 187 -3.96 1.42 11.13
C SER A 187 -4.35 0.22 11.98
N LEU A 188 -4.29 -0.98 11.38
CA LEU A 188 -4.51 -2.25 12.05
C LEU A 188 -3.55 -2.44 13.22
N GLU A 189 -2.26 -2.11 13.03
CA GLU A 189 -1.23 -2.22 14.05
C GLU A 189 -1.50 -1.28 15.23
N TRP A 190 -1.92 -0.05 14.94
CA TRP A 190 -2.28 0.89 15.99
C TRP A 190 -3.53 0.45 16.75
N LEU A 191 -4.58 -0.01 16.06
CA LEU A 191 -5.79 -0.52 16.71
C LEU A 191 -5.48 -1.73 17.60
N SER A 192 -4.65 -2.65 17.12
CA SER A 192 -4.32 -3.88 17.82
C SER A 192 -3.38 -3.66 19.00
N PHE A 193 -2.28 -2.91 18.80
CA PHE A 193 -1.18 -2.83 19.78
C PHE A 193 -0.83 -1.42 20.23
N GLY A 194 -1.41 -0.38 19.63
CA GLY A 194 -1.06 1.01 19.89
C GLY A 194 0.30 1.42 19.34
N LYS A 195 0.89 0.61 18.47
CA LYS A 195 2.17 0.88 17.80
C LYS A 195 1.94 1.56 16.46
N GLY A 196 2.93 2.31 15.98
CA GLY A 196 2.85 3.00 14.68
C GLY A 196 1.94 4.23 14.71
N HIS A 197 1.61 4.73 13.50
CA HIS A 197 0.73 5.88 13.32
C HIS A 197 -0.73 5.45 13.38
N SER A 198 -1.59 6.28 13.97
CA SER A 198 -3.03 5.97 14.14
C SER A 198 -3.80 5.87 12.82
N TYR A 199 -3.34 6.48 11.77
CA TYR A 199 -3.92 6.34 10.44
C TYR A 199 -3.01 5.46 9.58
N GLN A 200 -3.60 4.52 8.85
CA GLN A 200 -2.91 3.96 7.70
C GLN A 200 -2.66 5.14 6.76
N THR A 201 -1.41 5.53 6.63
CA THR A 201 -0.98 6.20 5.42
C THR A 201 -1.31 5.19 4.33
N LYS A 202 -2.39 5.43 3.58
CA LYS A 202 -2.69 4.57 2.43
C LYS A 202 -1.44 4.59 1.58
N LEU A 203 -0.75 3.46 1.49
CA LEU A 203 0.26 3.21 0.47
C LEU A 203 -0.37 3.20 -0.94
N SER A 204 -1.74 3.12 -1.04
CA SER A 204 -2.49 3.41 -2.26
C SER A 204 -2.34 4.89 -2.58
N GLY A 205 -1.41 5.20 -3.45
CA GLY A 205 -1.04 6.57 -3.82
C GLY A 205 0.41 6.92 -3.52
N LEU A 206 1.22 6.00 -2.99
CA LEU A 206 2.67 6.12 -3.00
C LEU A 206 3.23 5.40 -4.22
N LEU A 207 4.05 6.11 -4.98
CA LEU A 207 4.78 5.58 -6.13
C LEU A 207 6.27 5.60 -5.79
N THR A 208 6.94 4.51 -6.13
CA THR A 208 8.40 4.47 -6.10
C THR A 208 8.91 4.96 -7.44
N LEU A 209 9.69 6.04 -7.44
CA LEU A 209 10.27 6.64 -8.62
C LEU A 209 11.79 6.60 -8.54
N ASP A 210 12.42 6.32 -9.66
CA ASP A 210 13.86 6.55 -9.80
C ASP A 210 14.17 8.03 -9.61
N CYS A 211 15.23 8.31 -8.86
CA CYS A 211 15.69 9.65 -8.57
C CYS A 211 17.17 9.76 -8.87
N TYR A 212 17.54 10.75 -9.65
CA TYR A 212 18.92 11.03 -10.07
C TYR A 212 19.33 12.42 -9.62
N ASP A 213 20.63 12.64 -9.40
CA ASP A 213 21.21 13.97 -9.24
C ASP A 213 21.89 14.38 -10.56
N LEU A 214 21.57 15.58 -11.05
CA LEU A 214 22.25 16.17 -12.21
C LEU A 214 23.42 17.03 -11.73
N ARG A 215 24.64 16.56 -11.97
CA ARG A 215 25.89 17.26 -11.65
C ARG A 215 26.82 17.23 -12.86
N ASP A 216 27.33 18.37 -13.23
CA ASP A 216 28.31 18.54 -14.34
C ASP A 216 27.84 17.83 -15.64
N GLY A 217 26.56 18.02 -16.00
CA GLY A 217 25.98 17.42 -17.21
C GLY A 217 25.74 15.91 -17.15
N LYS A 218 25.90 15.27 -15.98
CA LYS A 218 25.70 13.83 -15.81
C LYS A 218 24.62 13.52 -14.79
N LEU A 219 23.83 12.50 -15.08
CA LEU A 219 22.90 11.91 -14.12
C LEU A 219 23.66 10.89 -13.26
N THR A 220 23.68 11.13 -11.97
CA THR A 220 24.42 10.34 -10.98
C THR A 220 23.52 9.95 -9.81
N ASP A 221 24.03 9.12 -8.89
CA ASP A 221 23.40 8.79 -7.60
C ASP A 221 21.96 8.26 -7.75
N GLN A 222 21.77 7.27 -8.65
CA GLN A 222 20.48 6.62 -8.82
C GLN A 222 20.01 6.02 -7.48
N ARG A 223 18.83 6.42 -7.05
CA ARG A 223 18.16 5.89 -5.86
C ARG A 223 16.64 5.86 -6.07
N GLU A 224 15.97 5.09 -5.28
CA GLU A 224 14.50 5.08 -5.25
C GLU A 224 13.98 6.13 -4.27
N LEU A 225 12.95 6.84 -4.68
CA LEU A 225 12.24 7.82 -3.85
C LEU A 225 10.75 7.48 -3.82
N ILE A 226 10.20 7.36 -2.62
CA ILE A 226 8.76 7.14 -2.42
C ILE A 226 8.08 8.51 -2.35
N VAL A 227 7.14 8.74 -3.27
CA VAL A 227 6.39 10.00 -3.37
C VAL A 227 4.88 9.74 -3.39
N SER A 228 4.10 10.68 -2.84
CA SER A 228 2.64 10.60 -2.95
C SER A 228 2.21 10.90 -4.39
N SER A 229 1.33 10.06 -4.95
CA SER A 229 0.72 10.31 -6.26
C SER A 229 -0.09 11.61 -6.32
N GLU A 230 -0.53 12.11 -5.15
CA GLU A 230 -1.30 13.36 -5.04
C GLU A 230 -0.47 14.60 -5.40
N ILE A 231 0.87 14.53 -5.21
CA ILE A 231 1.77 15.64 -5.58
C ILE A 231 2.29 15.52 -7.01
N LEU A 232 2.01 14.42 -7.69
CA LEU A 232 2.46 14.18 -9.04
C LEU A 232 1.44 14.71 -10.06
N PRO A 233 1.88 15.30 -11.18
CA PRO A 233 1.01 15.62 -12.30
C PRO A 233 0.31 14.37 -12.84
N GLN A 234 -0.89 14.54 -13.41
CA GLN A 234 -1.62 13.44 -14.04
C GLN A 234 -0.98 13.01 -15.37
N ASN A 235 -1.26 11.78 -15.77
CA ASN A 235 -0.85 11.21 -17.08
C ASN A 235 0.67 11.19 -17.32
N LEU A 236 1.46 10.83 -16.31
CA LEU A 236 2.89 10.64 -16.47
C LEU A 236 3.20 9.29 -17.14
N LYS A 237 4.15 9.29 -18.08
CA LYS A 237 4.69 8.08 -18.72
C LYS A 237 6.10 7.83 -18.23
N HIS A 238 6.33 6.68 -17.60
CA HIS A 238 7.63 6.31 -17.01
C HIS A 238 8.28 7.45 -16.21
N PRO A 239 7.60 7.95 -15.16
CA PRO A 239 8.07 9.11 -14.43
C PRO A 239 9.35 8.79 -13.62
N TYR A 240 10.22 9.78 -13.51
CA TYR A 240 11.38 9.78 -12.62
C TYR A 240 11.71 11.21 -12.16
N ILE A 241 12.56 11.33 -11.16
CA ILE A 241 12.93 12.61 -10.57
C ILE A 241 14.40 12.93 -10.89
N VAL A 242 14.67 14.18 -11.23
CA VAL A 242 16.03 14.69 -11.37
C VAL A 242 16.21 15.90 -10.46
N ASN A 243 17.14 15.80 -9.53
CA ASN A 243 17.55 16.92 -8.68
C ASN A 243 18.64 17.72 -9.39
N SER A 244 18.47 19.03 -9.42
CA SER A 244 19.50 19.97 -9.92
C SER A 244 19.48 21.21 -9.06
N ALA A 245 20.60 21.58 -8.49
CA ALA A 245 20.72 22.68 -7.52
C ALA A 245 19.74 22.52 -6.34
N ASN A 246 18.80 23.45 -6.17
CA ASN A 246 17.83 23.45 -5.07
C ASN A 246 16.45 22.89 -5.47
N ASP A 247 16.28 22.50 -6.74
CA ASP A 247 14.99 22.05 -7.27
C ASP A 247 15.01 20.56 -7.62
N SER A 248 13.85 19.91 -7.49
CA SER A 248 13.60 18.55 -7.96
C SER A 248 12.60 18.61 -9.11
N TYR A 249 12.97 18.05 -10.24
CA TYR A 249 12.19 18.07 -11.48
C TYR A 249 11.52 16.72 -11.67
N ILE A 250 10.19 16.71 -11.85
CA ILE A 250 9.40 15.53 -12.19
C ILE A 250 9.42 15.41 -13.70
N ILE A 251 10.03 14.35 -14.19
CA ILE A 251 10.24 14.07 -15.61
C ILE A 251 9.23 13.01 -16.07
N SER A 252 8.72 13.15 -17.28
CA SER A 252 7.92 12.15 -17.98
C SER A 252 8.49 11.90 -19.36
N LYS A 253 8.53 10.63 -19.78
CA LYS A 253 8.86 10.29 -21.16
C LYS A 253 7.73 10.71 -22.10
N GLU A 254 8.05 11.46 -23.14
CA GLU A 254 7.09 11.94 -24.13
C GLU A 254 7.51 11.52 -25.54
N GLU A 255 6.56 11.06 -26.33
CA GLU A 255 6.77 10.64 -27.72
C GLU A 255 6.77 11.84 -28.69
N TYR A 256 6.10 12.91 -28.30
CA TYR A 256 5.90 14.07 -29.15
C TYR A 256 6.47 15.33 -28.49
N LEU A 257 7.24 16.08 -29.28
CA LEU A 257 7.74 17.38 -28.86
C LEU A 257 6.59 18.38 -28.69
N SER A 258 6.61 19.09 -27.57
CA SER A 258 5.71 20.21 -27.27
C SER A 258 6.48 21.31 -26.55
N ASP A 259 6.01 22.54 -26.63
CA ASP A 259 6.66 23.67 -25.95
C ASP A 259 6.77 23.44 -24.44
N GLY A 260 7.86 23.94 -23.84
CA GLY A 260 8.10 23.91 -22.41
C GLY A 260 9.49 23.42 -22.02
N LEU A 261 9.67 23.14 -20.74
CA LEU A 261 10.94 22.73 -20.15
C LEU A 261 11.21 21.23 -20.38
N TRP A 262 12.41 20.93 -20.86
CA TRP A 262 12.86 19.58 -21.16
C TRP A 262 14.24 19.31 -20.56
N LEU A 263 14.48 18.06 -20.18
CA LEU A 263 15.81 17.54 -19.94
C LEU A 263 16.36 16.99 -21.27
N VAL A 264 17.33 17.65 -21.84
CA VAL A 264 17.94 17.31 -23.14
C VAL A 264 19.40 16.94 -23.00
N SER A 265 19.90 16.14 -23.91
CA SER A 265 21.33 15.87 -24.03
C SER A 265 21.92 16.69 -25.18
N ILE A 266 22.93 17.49 -24.89
CA ILE A 266 23.70 18.28 -25.85
C ILE A 266 25.16 17.85 -25.75
N ASN A 267 25.73 17.31 -26.82
CA ASN A 267 27.07 16.76 -26.84
C ASN A 267 27.36 15.72 -25.72
N GLY A 268 26.34 14.94 -25.35
CA GLY A 268 26.44 13.93 -24.30
C GLY A 268 26.28 14.46 -22.86
N GLU A 269 26.02 15.76 -22.70
CA GLU A 269 25.74 16.37 -21.39
C GLU A 269 24.25 16.68 -21.20
N PHE A 270 23.69 16.27 -20.08
CA PHE A 270 22.31 16.55 -19.73
C PHE A 270 22.16 17.96 -19.20
N THR A 271 21.09 18.63 -19.65
CA THR A 271 20.79 20.00 -19.22
C THR A 271 19.30 20.31 -19.36
N PHE A 272 18.78 21.18 -18.52
CA PHE A 272 17.41 21.68 -18.64
C PHE A 272 17.36 22.86 -19.61
N ARG A 273 16.41 22.78 -20.58
CA ARG A 273 16.21 23.82 -21.61
C ARG A 273 14.71 24.02 -21.86
N ASP A 274 14.33 25.29 -22.06
CA ASP A 274 13.03 25.63 -22.66
C ASP A 274 13.09 25.41 -24.14
N ILE A 275 12.13 24.64 -24.66
CA ILE A 275 12.02 24.31 -26.08
C ILE A 275 10.75 24.92 -26.63
N PHE A 276 10.85 25.58 -27.77
CA PHE A 276 9.74 26.14 -28.52
C PHE A 276 9.77 25.62 -29.96
N LYS A 277 8.62 25.17 -30.44
CA LYS A 277 8.45 24.73 -31.83
C LYS A 277 8.44 25.91 -32.78
N LEU A 278 9.19 25.78 -33.84
CA LEU A 278 9.18 26.74 -34.96
C LEU A 278 8.64 26.07 -36.25
N PRO A 279 8.22 26.85 -37.28
CA PRO A 279 7.90 26.32 -38.60
C PRO A 279 9.07 25.53 -39.20
N ASN A 280 8.75 24.64 -40.16
CA ASN A 280 9.73 23.86 -40.92
C ASN A 280 10.55 22.90 -40.09
N ASN A 281 9.95 22.22 -39.08
CA ASN A 281 10.57 21.23 -38.22
C ASN A 281 11.76 21.76 -37.38
N ARG A 282 11.87 23.10 -37.23
CA ARG A 282 12.88 23.75 -36.41
C ARG A 282 12.39 23.95 -34.98
N ILE A 283 13.34 24.11 -34.08
CA ILE A 283 13.11 24.39 -32.67
C ILE A 283 14.00 25.53 -32.22
N ARG A 284 13.51 26.29 -31.23
CA ARG A 284 14.29 27.24 -30.45
C ARG A 284 14.56 26.65 -29.07
N VAL A 285 15.80 26.63 -28.70
CA VAL A 285 16.32 26.11 -27.44
C VAL A 285 16.80 27.29 -26.60
N GLU A 286 16.23 27.46 -25.42
CA GLU A 286 16.53 28.62 -24.57
C GLU A 286 16.98 28.20 -23.15
N ASN A 287 17.81 29.02 -22.55
CA ASN A 287 18.03 29.07 -21.12
C ASN A 287 18.14 30.52 -20.67
N THR A 288 18.41 30.76 -19.38
CA THR A 288 18.51 32.11 -18.80
C THR A 288 19.62 32.98 -19.42
N LYS A 289 20.59 32.42 -20.15
CA LYS A 289 21.78 33.12 -20.63
C LYS A 289 21.86 33.27 -22.16
N TYR A 290 21.34 32.30 -22.91
CA TYR A 290 21.41 32.30 -24.35
C TYR A 290 20.29 31.48 -25.00
N SER A 291 20.03 31.76 -26.28
CA SER A 291 19.12 31.00 -27.13
C SER A 291 19.74 30.69 -28.45
N PHE A 292 19.38 29.57 -29.04
CA PHE A 292 19.79 29.19 -30.40
C PHE A 292 18.65 28.44 -31.07
N GLU A 293 18.71 28.33 -32.41
CA GLU A 293 17.76 27.57 -33.20
C GLU A 293 18.50 26.43 -33.91
N CYS A 294 17.91 25.25 -33.93
CA CYS A 294 18.41 24.07 -34.62
C CYS A 294 17.28 23.27 -35.24
N ASP A 295 17.60 22.24 -35.99
CA ASP A 295 16.61 21.28 -36.47
C ASP A 295 16.22 20.35 -35.34
N LYS A 296 14.96 19.88 -35.37
CA LYS A 296 14.44 18.98 -34.32
C LYS A 296 15.28 17.71 -34.19
N GLU A 297 15.90 17.25 -35.27
CA GLU A 297 16.71 16.02 -35.37
C GLU A 297 18.06 16.15 -34.69
N ASP A 298 18.53 17.37 -34.42
CA ASP A 298 19.83 17.64 -33.77
C ASP A 298 19.79 17.36 -32.25
N LEU A 299 18.63 17.16 -31.67
CA LEU A 299 18.46 16.90 -30.23
C LEU A 299 17.56 15.71 -29.96
N GLU A 300 17.90 14.91 -28.95
CA GLU A 300 17.05 13.84 -28.46
C GLU A 300 16.03 14.36 -27.45
N PHE A 301 14.75 14.19 -27.75
CA PHE A 301 13.62 14.66 -26.94
C PHE A 301 12.82 13.48 -26.41
N ASN A 302 13.10 13.05 -25.20
CA ASN A 302 12.32 11.98 -24.57
C ASN A 302 11.84 12.36 -23.17
N ASN A 303 12.36 13.45 -22.60
CA ASN A 303 12.27 13.69 -21.16
C ASN A 303 11.72 15.09 -20.89
N LYS A 304 10.39 15.23 -20.83
CA LYS A 304 9.70 16.50 -20.56
C LYS A 304 9.54 16.71 -19.04
N VAL A 305 9.81 17.91 -18.58
CA VAL A 305 9.50 18.34 -17.23
C VAL A 305 7.98 18.59 -17.11
N LYS A 306 7.34 17.88 -16.18
CA LYS A 306 5.91 18.02 -15.88
C LYS A 306 5.63 18.75 -14.57
N GLY A 307 6.61 18.81 -13.68
CA GLY A 307 6.49 19.50 -12.40
C GLY A 307 7.85 19.85 -11.81
N ILE A 308 7.85 20.84 -10.94
CA ILE A 308 9.04 21.29 -10.21
C ILE A 308 8.70 21.38 -8.74
N ILE A 309 9.46 20.69 -7.90
CA ILE A 309 9.39 20.78 -6.45
C ILE A 309 10.53 21.68 -5.98
N ARG A 310 10.21 22.85 -5.49
CA ARG A 310 11.19 23.80 -4.97
C ARG A 310 11.44 23.57 -3.50
N LYS A 311 12.69 23.36 -3.11
CA LYS A 311 13.08 23.32 -1.70
C LYS A 311 13.12 24.76 -1.19
N ARG A 312 12.23 25.11 -0.25
CA ARG A 312 12.38 26.36 0.49
C ARG A 312 13.62 26.22 1.40
N VAL A 313 14.61 27.06 1.18
CA VAL A 313 15.74 27.26 2.09
C VAL A 313 15.31 28.14 3.25
#